data_709aa3c78b3742f322cacf55225949bc
#
_entry.id   709aa3c78b3742f322cacf55225949bc
#
_cell.length_a   1.000
_cell.length_b   1.000
_cell.length_c   1.000
_cell.angle_alpha   90.00
_cell.angle_beta   90.00
_cell.angle_gamma   90.00
#
_symmetry.space_group_name_H-M   'P 1'
#
loop_
_entity.id
_entity.type
_entity.pdbx_description
1 polymer ?
#
loop_
_entity_poly.entity_id
_entity_poly.type
_entity_poly.pdbx_seq_one_letter_code
_entity_poly.pdbx_strand_id
1 'polypeptide(L)'
;ATAVVSCTPAKKEYASYELYPVRSGSLTEMEYSPESTKFTLWAPTADEVRLMLFDSGEGGHAYETIPMEPGEEGTWMATVSKDLMGKFYTFNVKVNDKWMGDTPGINAKAVGVNGKRAAIINLKSTDPQGWETDQRLPLKSPADAIIYEMHHRDFSVDSTSGIQHKGKFLAL
;
A
#
# COMPACT_ATOMS: atom_id res chain seq x y z
N ALA A 1 -16.15 -34.51 28.25
CA ALA A 1 -14.89 -33.88 27.86
C ALA A 1 -14.87 -33.86 26.33
N THR A 2 -15.16 -32.69 25.73
CA THR A 2 -15.15 -32.51 24.27
C THR A 2 -13.72 -32.14 23.89
N ALA A 3 -13.05 -33.02 23.15
CA ALA A 3 -11.72 -32.74 22.62
C ALA A 3 -11.84 -31.65 21.54
N VAL A 4 -11.27 -30.52 21.78
CA VAL A 4 -11.06 -29.49 20.74
C VAL A 4 -9.92 -29.97 19.87
N VAL A 5 -10.23 -30.48 18.68
CA VAL A 5 -9.24 -30.78 17.66
C VAL A 5 -8.76 -29.43 17.14
N SER A 6 -7.56 -29.02 17.58
CA SER A 6 -6.85 -27.89 16.98
C SER A 6 -6.39 -28.33 15.59
N CYS A 7 -7.13 -27.95 14.56
CA CYS A 7 -6.64 -28.04 13.18
C CYS A 7 -5.57 -26.96 12.98
N THR A 8 -4.33 -27.30 13.21
CA THR A 8 -3.20 -26.50 12.69
C THR A 8 -3.27 -26.61 11.16
N PRO A 9 -3.41 -25.51 10.42
CA PRO A 9 -3.39 -25.60 8.96
C PRO A 9 -2.09 -26.23 8.49
N ALA A 10 -2.19 -27.16 7.54
CA ALA A 10 -1.01 -27.81 6.98
C ALA A 10 -0.09 -26.74 6.36
N LYS A 11 1.21 -26.81 6.67
CA LYS A 11 2.24 -25.93 6.15
C LYS A 11 2.18 -25.96 4.62
N LYS A 12 2.08 -24.78 3.99
CA LYS A 12 2.05 -24.66 2.53
C LYS A 12 3.48 -24.72 2.01
N GLU A 13 3.91 -25.91 1.56
CA GLU A 13 5.20 -26.08 0.93
C GLU A 13 5.04 -26.21 -0.58
N TYR A 14 5.79 -25.43 -1.33
CA TYR A 14 5.86 -25.47 -2.78
C TYR A 14 7.27 -25.87 -3.20
N ALA A 15 7.38 -26.81 -4.13
CA ALA A 15 8.68 -27.32 -4.60
C ALA A 15 9.48 -26.23 -5.37
N SER A 16 8.80 -25.26 -5.96
CA SER A 16 9.40 -24.11 -6.61
C SER A 16 8.41 -22.94 -6.67
N TYR A 17 8.89 -21.74 -6.97
CA TYR A 17 8.04 -20.54 -7.02
C TYR A 17 7.02 -20.58 -8.19
N GLU A 18 7.30 -21.33 -9.26
CA GLU A 18 6.37 -21.51 -10.39
C GLU A 18 5.07 -22.22 -9.98
N LEU A 19 5.11 -22.92 -8.86
CA LEU A 19 3.96 -23.63 -8.28
C LEU A 19 3.15 -22.76 -7.31
N TYR A 20 3.59 -21.53 -7.06
CA TYR A 20 2.80 -20.62 -6.22
C TYR A 20 1.46 -20.31 -6.87
N PRO A 21 0.38 -20.20 -6.09
CA PRO A 21 -0.88 -19.70 -6.63
C PRO A 21 -0.67 -18.37 -7.33
N VAL A 22 -1.11 -18.28 -8.57
CA VAL A 22 -1.04 -17.06 -9.36
C VAL A 22 -2.39 -16.37 -9.28
N ARG A 23 -2.38 -15.12 -8.86
CA ARG A 23 -3.58 -14.30 -8.92
C ARG A 23 -3.72 -13.68 -10.30
N SER A 24 -4.86 -13.90 -10.94
CA SER A 24 -5.20 -13.23 -12.18
C SER A 24 -5.73 -11.80 -11.92
N GLY A 25 -5.32 -10.85 -12.76
CA GLY A 25 -5.77 -9.46 -12.70
C GLY A 25 -5.03 -8.59 -11.67
N SER A 26 -5.49 -7.36 -11.54
CA SER A 26 -4.92 -6.39 -10.60
C SER A 26 -5.35 -6.67 -9.17
N LEU A 27 -4.45 -6.48 -8.22
CA LEU A 27 -4.75 -6.53 -6.80
C LEU A 27 -4.99 -5.12 -6.26
N THR A 28 -6.19 -4.87 -5.75
CA THR A 28 -6.45 -3.69 -4.92
C THR A 28 -6.12 -4.07 -3.48
N GLU A 29 -5.02 -3.52 -2.97
CA GLU A 29 -4.52 -3.85 -1.64
C GLU A 29 -5.35 -3.23 -0.52
N MET A 30 -5.87 -2.03 -0.74
CA MET A 30 -6.68 -1.30 0.22
C MET A 30 -7.85 -0.64 -0.49
N GLU A 31 -9.05 -0.98 -0.03
CA GLU A 31 -10.33 -0.41 -0.49
C GLU A 31 -10.96 0.32 0.71
N TYR A 32 -10.89 1.65 0.68
CA TYR A 32 -11.40 2.50 1.76
C TYR A 32 -12.82 2.99 1.48
N SER A 33 -13.65 2.94 2.51
CA SER A 33 -14.85 3.76 2.66
C SER A 33 -14.93 4.30 4.11
N PRO A 34 -15.77 5.33 4.39
CA PRO A 34 -15.96 5.81 5.77
C PRO A 34 -16.49 4.73 6.72
N GLU A 35 -17.25 3.77 6.21
CA GLU A 35 -17.88 2.71 7.01
C GLU A 35 -16.92 1.53 7.24
N SER A 36 -16.03 1.28 6.29
CA SER A 36 -15.11 0.13 6.37
C SER A 36 -13.93 0.26 5.42
N THR A 37 -12.83 -0.36 5.80
CA THR A 37 -11.67 -0.53 4.91
C THR A 37 -11.35 -2.02 4.77
N LYS A 38 -11.29 -2.49 3.53
CA LYS A 38 -10.88 -3.85 3.20
C LYS A 38 -9.41 -3.86 2.79
N PHE A 39 -8.66 -4.81 3.33
CA PHE A 39 -7.26 -5.03 3.00
C PHE A 39 -7.09 -6.41 2.36
N THR A 40 -6.28 -6.48 1.31
CA THR A 40 -5.96 -7.72 0.61
C THR A 40 -4.47 -7.76 0.32
N LEU A 41 -3.80 -8.80 0.79
CA LEU A 41 -2.38 -9.05 0.53
C LEU A 41 -2.22 -10.37 -0.23
N TRP A 42 -1.37 -10.41 -1.25
CA TRP A 42 -0.93 -11.66 -1.85
C TRP A 42 0.35 -12.14 -1.18
N ALA A 43 0.26 -13.24 -0.46
CA ALA A 43 1.37 -13.85 0.27
C ALA A 43 1.17 -15.38 0.29
N PRO A 44 1.40 -16.06 -0.85
CA PRO A 44 1.02 -17.47 -1.02
C PRO A 44 1.80 -18.44 -0.12
N THR A 45 3.00 -18.06 0.32
CA THR A 45 3.83 -18.86 1.20
C THR A 45 3.65 -18.56 2.69
N ALA A 46 2.77 -17.62 3.02
CA ALA A 46 2.54 -17.24 4.41
C ALA A 46 1.85 -18.35 5.21
N ASP A 47 2.31 -18.57 6.42
CA ASP A 47 1.66 -19.41 7.43
C ASP A 47 0.56 -18.60 8.15
N GLU A 48 0.86 -17.33 8.45
CA GLU A 48 -0.03 -16.35 9.06
C GLU A 48 0.26 -14.94 8.53
N VAL A 49 -0.75 -14.09 8.49
CA VAL A 49 -0.60 -12.67 8.16
C VAL A 49 -1.35 -11.81 9.16
N ARG A 50 -0.77 -10.69 9.53
CA ARG A 50 -1.38 -9.68 10.40
C ARG A 50 -1.38 -8.32 9.71
N LEU A 51 -2.49 -7.63 9.83
CA LEU A 51 -2.61 -6.21 9.54
C LEU A 51 -2.28 -5.44 10.82
N MET A 52 -1.36 -4.50 10.72
CA MET A 52 -0.96 -3.61 11.82
C MET A 52 -1.47 -2.21 11.53
N LEU A 53 -2.18 -1.58 12.45
CA LEU A 53 -2.72 -0.22 12.30
C LEU A 53 -1.99 0.77 13.20
N PHE A 54 -1.73 1.97 12.66
CA PHE A 54 -0.96 3.03 13.33
C PHE A 54 -1.65 4.39 13.19
N ASP A 55 -1.46 5.25 14.18
CA ASP A 55 -1.93 6.64 14.15
C ASP A 55 -1.01 7.55 13.31
N SER A 56 0.27 7.19 13.17
CA SER A 56 1.27 8.03 12.51
C SER A 56 2.03 7.27 11.42
N GLY A 57 2.51 7.99 10.40
CA GLY A 57 3.35 7.46 9.33
C GLY A 57 4.74 7.05 9.77
N GLU A 58 5.17 7.42 10.97
CA GLU A 58 6.42 7.01 11.60
C GLU A 58 6.32 6.97 13.11
N GLY A 59 7.28 6.29 13.75
CA GLY A 59 7.35 6.19 15.23
C GLY A 59 6.16 5.45 15.85
N GLY A 60 6.18 5.31 17.17
CA GLY A 60 5.13 4.64 17.93
C GLY A 60 4.94 3.15 17.59
N HIS A 61 3.97 2.55 18.25
CA HIS A 61 3.57 1.15 18.07
C HIS A 61 2.22 1.06 17.36
N ALA A 62 1.93 -0.09 16.79
CA ALA A 62 0.58 -0.39 16.30
C ALA A 62 -0.42 -0.27 17.46
N TYR A 63 -1.50 0.48 17.26
CA TYR A 63 -2.58 0.55 18.24
C TYR A 63 -3.52 -0.64 18.11
N GLU A 64 -3.49 -1.32 16.97
CA GLU A 64 -4.32 -2.49 16.72
C GLU A 64 -3.56 -3.47 15.81
N THR A 65 -3.71 -4.76 16.10
CA THR A 65 -3.17 -5.86 15.29
C THR A 65 -4.30 -6.81 14.98
N ILE A 66 -4.57 -7.04 13.71
CA ILE A 66 -5.71 -7.81 13.24
C ILE A 66 -5.19 -9.02 12.45
N PRO A 67 -5.49 -10.26 12.87
CA PRO A 67 -5.22 -11.43 12.06
C PRO A 67 -5.96 -11.33 10.73
N MET A 68 -5.30 -11.69 9.63
CA MET A 68 -5.93 -11.75 8.33
C MET A 68 -6.36 -13.17 8.01
N GLU A 69 -7.47 -13.31 7.32
CA GLU A 69 -8.01 -14.61 6.91
C GLU A 69 -7.46 -15.01 5.53
N PRO A 70 -7.11 -16.28 5.32
CA PRO A 70 -6.68 -16.75 4.03
C PRO A 70 -7.83 -16.72 3.02
N GLY A 71 -7.53 -16.23 1.82
CA GLY A 71 -8.43 -16.18 0.68
C GLY A 71 -7.99 -17.09 -0.46
N GLU A 72 -8.59 -16.90 -1.62
CA GLU A 72 -8.26 -17.64 -2.84
C GLU A 72 -6.93 -17.16 -3.44
N GLU A 73 -6.33 -17.99 -4.31
CA GLU A 73 -5.10 -17.67 -5.07
C GLU A 73 -3.94 -17.13 -4.24
N GLY A 74 -3.81 -17.58 -2.98
CA GLY A 74 -2.71 -17.17 -2.09
C GLY A 74 -2.89 -15.76 -1.49
N THR A 75 -4.10 -15.22 -1.51
CA THR A 75 -4.41 -13.94 -0.87
C THR A 75 -4.75 -14.10 0.61
N TRP A 76 -4.64 -12.99 1.33
CA TRP A 76 -5.04 -12.82 2.71
C TRP A 76 -5.89 -11.56 2.82
N MET A 77 -6.95 -11.61 3.62
CA MET A 77 -7.93 -10.52 3.69
C MET A 77 -8.25 -10.13 5.13
N ALA A 78 -8.50 -8.85 5.34
CA ALA A 78 -9.09 -8.32 6.56
C ALA A 78 -10.04 -7.17 6.22
N THR A 79 -11.13 -7.04 6.98
CA THR A 79 -12.05 -5.90 6.87
C THR A 79 -12.19 -5.25 8.23
N VAL A 80 -12.00 -3.95 8.27
CA VAL A 80 -12.12 -3.14 9.49
C VAL A 80 -13.32 -2.22 9.37
N SER A 81 -14.36 -2.46 10.17
CA SER A 81 -15.65 -1.76 10.09
C SER A 81 -15.63 -0.46 10.92
N LYS A 82 -14.77 0.47 10.54
CA LYS A 82 -14.67 1.83 11.07
C LYS A 82 -13.96 2.75 10.09
N ASP A 83 -14.11 4.06 10.27
CA ASP A 83 -13.38 5.05 9.49
C ASP A 83 -11.89 5.02 9.88
N LEU A 84 -11.06 4.73 8.89
CA LEU A 84 -9.60 4.70 9.02
C LEU A 84 -8.91 5.82 8.24
N MET A 85 -9.64 6.83 7.75
CA MET A 85 -9.05 7.94 7.00
C MET A 85 -7.89 8.57 7.77
N GLY A 86 -6.76 8.75 7.10
CA GLY A 86 -5.56 9.35 7.67
C GLY A 86 -4.76 8.46 8.63
N LYS A 87 -5.20 7.22 8.85
CA LYS A 87 -4.42 6.20 9.57
C LYS A 87 -3.40 5.55 8.65
N PHE A 88 -2.52 4.75 9.25
CA PHE A 88 -1.46 4.05 8.54
C PHE A 88 -1.52 2.56 8.83
N TYR A 89 -0.97 1.77 7.92
CA TYR A 89 -0.93 0.33 8.10
C TYR A 89 0.37 -0.29 7.58
N THR A 90 0.65 -1.47 8.09
CA THR A 90 1.63 -2.42 7.55
C THR A 90 1.06 -3.82 7.58
N PHE A 91 1.66 -4.69 6.81
CA PHE A 91 1.48 -6.13 6.96
C PHE A 91 2.68 -6.73 7.67
N ASN A 92 2.42 -7.73 8.49
CA ASN A 92 3.44 -8.58 9.07
C ASN A 92 3.12 -10.03 8.66
N VAL A 93 4.06 -10.67 8.00
CA VAL A 93 3.89 -12.00 7.40
C VAL A 93 4.75 -13.00 8.16
N LYS A 94 4.18 -14.14 8.50
CA LYS A 94 4.89 -15.27 9.09
C LYS A 94 5.18 -16.31 8.01
N VAL A 95 6.43 -16.71 7.88
CA VAL A 95 6.87 -17.75 6.94
C VAL A 95 7.82 -18.69 7.69
N ASN A 96 7.59 -19.99 7.58
CA ASN A 96 8.39 -20.99 8.28
C ASN A 96 8.52 -20.70 9.78
N ASP A 97 7.39 -20.44 10.43
CA ASP A 97 7.29 -20.10 11.85
C ASP A 97 8.02 -18.81 12.29
N LYS A 98 8.49 -18.00 11.35
CA LYS A 98 9.20 -16.76 11.63
C LYS A 98 8.42 -15.54 11.10
N TRP A 99 8.18 -14.55 11.96
CA TRP A 99 7.67 -13.24 11.57
C TRP A 99 8.74 -12.44 10.83
N MET A 100 8.41 -11.95 9.63
CA MET A 100 9.38 -11.31 8.72
C MET A 100 9.60 -9.82 8.99
N GLY A 101 8.84 -9.20 9.85
CA GLY A 101 8.88 -7.77 10.09
C GLY A 101 7.77 -7.01 9.34
N ASP A 102 7.54 -5.79 9.80
CA ASP A 102 6.48 -4.95 9.28
C ASP A 102 6.89 -4.32 7.94
N THR A 103 5.98 -4.37 6.97
CA THR A 103 6.20 -3.75 5.66
C THR A 103 4.90 -3.15 5.13
N PRO A 104 4.93 -1.98 4.47
CA PRO A 104 3.80 -1.58 3.64
C PRO A 104 3.64 -2.56 2.49
N GLY A 105 2.46 -2.67 1.95
CA GLY A 105 2.23 -3.50 0.78
C GLY A 105 2.84 -2.91 -0.49
N ILE A 106 3.12 -3.76 -1.46
CA ILE A 106 3.71 -3.35 -2.75
C ILE A 106 2.76 -2.53 -3.62
N ASN A 107 1.46 -2.59 -3.35
CA ASN A 107 0.42 -1.84 -4.06
C ASN A 107 -0.09 -0.64 -3.25
N ALA A 108 0.63 -0.20 -2.22
CA ALA A 108 0.27 0.97 -1.44
C ALA A 108 0.17 2.22 -2.33
N LYS A 109 -0.94 2.96 -2.24
CA LYS A 109 -1.20 4.17 -3.04
C LYS A 109 -0.59 5.42 -2.45
N ALA A 110 -0.39 5.44 -1.14
CA ALA A 110 0.27 6.50 -0.41
C ALA A 110 1.07 5.91 0.75
N VAL A 111 2.10 6.58 1.16
CA VAL A 111 3.00 6.13 2.23
C VAL A 111 3.36 7.26 3.18
N GLY A 112 3.69 6.89 4.39
CA GLY A 112 4.26 7.79 5.39
C GLY A 112 5.75 8.03 5.18
N VAL A 113 6.41 8.56 6.19
CA VAL A 113 7.82 8.96 6.16
C VAL A 113 8.73 7.79 5.74
N ASN A 114 9.53 8.03 4.73
CA ASN A 114 10.48 7.06 4.14
C ASN A 114 9.82 5.73 3.70
N GLY A 115 8.54 5.74 3.38
CA GLY A 115 7.85 4.55 2.90
C GLY A 115 7.70 3.43 3.94
N LYS A 116 7.84 3.72 5.24
CA LYS A 116 7.80 2.69 6.29
C LYS A 116 6.41 2.13 6.54
N ARG A 117 5.37 2.93 6.29
CA ARG A 117 3.96 2.56 6.49
C ARG A 117 3.15 3.04 5.31
N ALA A 118 2.19 2.26 4.88
CA ALA A 118 1.19 2.69 3.92
C ALA A 118 0.15 3.59 4.60
N ALA A 119 -0.35 4.58 3.88
CA ALA A 119 -1.38 5.50 4.36
C ALA A 119 -2.76 5.11 3.81
N ILE A 120 -3.77 5.21 4.67
CA ILE A 120 -5.17 4.99 4.29
C ILE A 120 -5.75 6.34 3.88
N ILE A 121 -6.00 6.50 2.59
CA ILE A 121 -6.50 7.74 2.01
C ILE A 121 -7.62 7.49 1.00
N ASN A 122 -8.49 8.47 0.86
CA ASN A 122 -9.39 8.55 -0.27
C ASN A 122 -8.73 9.38 -1.37
N LEU A 123 -8.25 8.74 -2.44
CA LEU A 123 -7.55 9.44 -3.53
C LEU A 123 -8.40 10.56 -4.16
N LYS A 124 -9.73 10.38 -4.25
CA LYS A 124 -10.62 11.42 -4.77
C LYS A 124 -10.62 12.69 -3.94
N SER A 125 -10.33 12.60 -2.64
CA SER A 125 -10.24 13.79 -1.77
C SER A 125 -8.96 14.58 -1.97
N THR A 126 -8.01 14.05 -2.74
CA THR A 126 -6.73 14.72 -3.05
C THR A 126 -6.75 15.43 -4.40
N ASP A 127 -7.82 15.28 -5.18
CA ASP A 127 -7.97 15.90 -6.48
C ASP A 127 -8.07 17.43 -6.32
N PRO A 128 -7.28 18.21 -7.03
CA PRO A 128 -7.40 19.66 -7.01
C PRO A 128 -8.72 20.12 -7.68
N GLN A 129 -9.13 21.36 -7.39
CA GLN A 129 -10.32 21.94 -8.01
C GLN A 129 -10.19 21.92 -9.53
N GLY A 130 -11.20 21.38 -10.21
CA GLY A 130 -11.27 21.29 -11.66
C GLY A 130 -10.61 20.03 -12.26
N TRP A 131 -10.08 19.13 -11.43
CA TRP A 131 -9.43 17.89 -11.87
C TRP A 131 -10.34 17.02 -12.77
N GLU A 132 -11.63 16.92 -12.43
CA GLU A 132 -12.61 16.15 -13.19
C GLU A 132 -12.94 16.74 -14.56
N THR A 133 -12.61 17.99 -14.78
CA THR A 133 -12.80 18.70 -16.08
C THR A 133 -11.49 18.84 -16.85
N ASP A 134 -10.36 18.46 -16.26
CA ASP A 134 -9.07 18.49 -16.92
C ASP A 134 -9.03 17.51 -18.09
N GLN A 135 -8.59 18.00 -19.25
CA GLN A 135 -8.53 17.21 -20.46
C GLN A 135 -7.10 17.04 -20.94
N ARG A 136 -6.64 15.83 -20.90
CA ARG A 136 -5.35 15.46 -21.47
C ARG A 136 -5.36 15.66 -22.99
N LEU A 137 -4.38 16.40 -23.51
CA LEU A 137 -4.14 16.46 -24.94
C LEU A 137 -3.84 15.06 -25.50
N PRO A 138 -4.62 14.57 -26.50
CA PRO A 138 -4.37 13.26 -27.08
C PRO A 138 -3.06 13.29 -27.88
N LEU A 139 -2.13 12.41 -27.54
CA LEU A 139 -0.99 12.13 -28.38
C LEU A 139 -1.39 11.09 -29.44
N LYS A 140 -1.06 11.36 -30.70
CA LYS A 140 -1.29 10.43 -31.81
C LYS A 140 -0.39 9.21 -31.73
N SER A 141 0.82 9.41 -31.22
CA SER A 141 1.82 8.35 -31.01
C SER A 141 2.62 8.67 -29.75
N PRO A 142 3.10 7.65 -29.02
CA PRO A 142 4.09 7.86 -27.95
C PRO A 142 5.36 8.60 -28.43
N ALA A 143 5.71 8.46 -29.71
CA ALA A 143 6.85 9.16 -30.31
C ALA A 143 6.65 10.69 -30.43
N ASP A 144 5.40 11.18 -30.30
CA ASP A 144 5.12 12.61 -30.31
C ASP A 144 5.33 13.26 -28.92
N ALA A 145 5.64 12.44 -27.88
CA ALA A 145 5.88 12.94 -26.55
C ALA A 145 7.24 13.61 -26.42
N ILE A 146 7.27 14.81 -25.90
CA ILE A 146 8.50 15.44 -25.41
C ILE A 146 8.60 15.11 -23.93
N ILE A 147 9.62 14.36 -23.56
CA ILE A 147 9.86 13.93 -22.17
C ILE A 147 10.90 14.86 -21.56
N TYR A 148 10.55 15.49 -20.46
CA TYR A 148 11.45 16.32 -19.67
C TYR A 148 11.54 15.77 -18.26
N GLU A 149 12.74 15.41 -17.83
CA GLU A 149 13.02 14.91 -16.47
C GLU A 149 13.83 15.96 -15.72
N MET A 150 13.40 16.30 -14.51
CA MET A 150 14.12 17.24 -13.66
C MET A 150 13.99 16.87 -12.18
N HIS A 151 14.97 17.27 -11.42
CA HIS A 151 14.92 17.22 -9.96
C HIS A 151 14.42 18.57 -9.43
N HIS A 152 13.23 18.61 -8.80
CA HIS A 152 12.58 19.87 -8.36
C HIS A 152 13.49 20.76 -7.49
N ARG A 153 14.21 20.18 -6.55
CA ARG A 153 15.10 20.93 -5.69
C ARG A 153 16.23 21.54 -6.49
N ASP A 154 16.92 20.76 -7.30
CA ASP A 154 18.13 21.20 -8.03
C ASP A 154 17.75 22.22 -9.10
N PHE A 155 16.58 22.09 -9.70
CA PHE A 155 16.08 23.05 -10.68
C PHE A 155 15.94 24.48 -10.13
N SER A 156 15.59 24.64 -8.87
CA SER A 156 15.21 25.93 -8.31
C SER A 156 16.07 26.43 -7.13
N VAL A 157 16.95 25.56 -6.55
CA VAL A 157 17.66 25.86 -5.30
C VAL A 157 18.76 26.90 -5.45
N ASP A 158 19.30 27.09 -6.65
CA ASP A 158 20.36 28.05 -6.91
C ASP A 158 19.96 29.48 -6.53
N SER A 159 20.88 30.22 -5.92
CA SER A 159 20.62 31.59 -5.46
C SER A 159 20.28 32.55 -6.61
N THR A 160 20.79 32.28 -7.82
CA THR A 160 20.61 33.11 -9.01
C THR A 160 19.37 32.76 -9.81
N SER A 161 18.64 31.71 -9.47
CA SER A 161 17.46 31.25 -10.23
C SER A 161 16.33 32.29 -10.35
N GLY A 162 16.27 33.27 -9.43
CA GLY A 162 15.18 34.25 -9.39
C GLY A 162 13.84 33.69 -8.95
N ILE A 163 13.75 32.38 -8.72
CA ILE A 163 12.50 31.66 -8.40
C ILE A 163 12.13 31.88 -6.94
N GLN A 164 10.84 32.08 -6.67
CA GLN A 164 10.28 32.01 -5.32
C GLN A 164 10.12 30.52 -4.91
N HIS A 165 10.00 30.26 -3.62
CA HIS A 165 9.83 28.91 -3.07
C HIS A 165 10.92 27.90 -3.49
N LYS A 166 12.17 28.33 -3.56
CA LYS A 166 13.33 27.51 -3.97
C LYS A 166 13.36 26.14 -3.29
N GLY A 167 13.62 25.11 -4.07
CA GLY A 167 13.68 23.72 -3.62
C GLY A 167 12.34 23.11 -3.23
N LYS A 168 11.23 23.74 -3.56
CA LYS A 168 9.85 23.29 -3.26
C LYS A 168 9.07 23.02 -4.55
N PHE A 169 7.99 22.26 -4.45
CA PHE A 169 7.10 22.01 -5.60
C PHE A 169 6.49 23.28 -6.16
N LEU A 170 6.23 24.27 -5.32
CA LEU A 170 5.70 25.58 -5.74
C LEU A 170 6.71 26.46 -6.51
N ALA A 171 7.89 25.94 -6.79
CA ALA A 171 8.89 26.60 -7.62
C ALA A 171 8.69 26.41 -9.14
N LEU A 172 7.69 25.62 -9.53
CA LEU A 172 7.38 25.27 -10.92
C LEU A 172 6.08 25.92 -11.36
#